data_18ca3386d3c26116f6179dfa19b77c9c
#
_entry.id   18ca3386d3c26116f6179dfa19b77c9c
#
_cell.length_a   1.000
_cell.length_b   1.000
_cell.length_c   1.000
_cell.angle_alpha   90.00
_cell.angle_beta   90.00
_cell.angle_gamma   90.00
#
_symmetry.space_group_name_H-M   'P 1'
#
loop_
_entity.id
_entity.type
_entity.pdbx_description
1 polymer ?
#
loop_
_entity_poly.entity_id
_entity_poly.type
_entity_poly.pdbx_seq_one_letter_code
_entity_poly.pdbx_strand_id
1 'polypeptide(L)'
;DKVSQLEYELLKGKLPKQFMLNLLTTVSSFSILENASRTENITAEMASVLRYYLDNSSEVISLSEELKQIECYLDILRQQYDNRLEYRVYCQKEVEKQKIPIIGIFPFVEQLVDFGILAGHFRGTLYIDAEKKEDFCKVVLQLESSGLSVGHFGADITDGNFAQMQEQDTRKRYEREFGKDFEITADPNVITIQIPFQEIK
;
A
#
# COMPACT_ATOMS: atom_id res chain seq x y z
N ASP A 1 -15.14 27.64 19.09
CA ASP A 1 -15.97 26.91 18.24
C ASP A 1 -15.37 26.43 16.92
N LYS A 2 -14.20 26.95 16.50
CA LYS A 2 -13.45 26.38 15.36
C LYS A 2 -12.89 24.99 15.67
N VAL A 3 -12.52 24.73 16.94
CA VAL A 3 -12.01 23.42 17.40
C VAL A 3 -13.12 22.37 17.36
N SER A 4 -14.32 22.71 17.86
CA SER A 4 -15.47 21.80 17.83
C SER A 4 -15.94 21.49 16.41
N GLN A 5 -15.76 22.41 15.47
CA GLN A 5 -16.12 22.21 14.07
C GLN A 5 -15.11 21.30 13.35
N LEU A 6 -13.82 21.45 13.66
CA LEU A 6 -12.75 20.56 13.18
C LEU A 6 -12.87 19.15 13.77
N GLU A 7 -13.19 19.03 15.07
CA GLU A 7 -13.47 17.73 15.70
C GLU A 7 -14.70 17.06 15.09
N TYR A 8 -15.75 17.81 14.78
CA TYR A 8 -16.95 17.29 14.12
C TYR A 8 -16.69 16.84 12.68
N GLU A 9 -15.86 17.56 11.91
CA GLU A 9 -15.45 17.13 10.56
C GLU A 9 -14.53 15.91 10.59
N LEU A 10 -13.63 15.83 11.57
CA LEU A 10 -12.80 14.64 11.81
C LEU A 10 -13.65 13.42 12.21
N LEU A 11 -14.71 13.62 12.98
CA LEU A 11 -15.63 12.54 13.37
C LEU A 11 -16.55 12.11 12.22
N LYS A 12 -16.95 13.02 11.32
CA LYS A 12 -17.75 12.71 10.13
C LYS A 12 -17.00 11.87 9.09
N GLY A 13 -15.67 12.04 9.01
CA GLY A 13 -14.82 11.30 8.05
C GLY A 13 -14.43 9.90 8.48
N LYS A 14 -14.67 9.52 9.75
CA LYS A 14 -14.26 8.21 10.27
C LYS A 14 -15.47 7.29 10.42
N LEU A 15 -15.70 6.45 9.41
CA LEU A 15 -16.54 5.27 9.63
C LEU A 15 -15.93 4.44 10.76
N PRO A 16 -16.72 4.04 11.77
CA PRO A 16 -16.20 3.22 12.88
C PRO A 16 -15.60 1.93 12.32
N LYS A 17 -14.36 1.63 12.69
CA LYS A 17 -13.64 0.38 12.34
C LYS A 17 -14.53 -0.84 12.50
N GLN A 18 -15.19 -0.95 13.64
CA GLN A 18 -16.07 -2.08 13.96
C GLN A 18 -17.26 -2.19 12.99
N PHE A 19 -17.82 -1.06 12.55
CA PHE A 19 -18.91 -1.06 11.59
C PHE A 19 -18.46 -1.65 10.24
N MET A 20 -17.31 -1.22 9.73
CA MET A 20 -16.77 -1.72 8.47
C MET A 20 -16.45 -3.22 8.54
N LEU A 21 -15.82 -3.67 9.63
CA LEU A 21 -15.53 -5.08 9.85
C LEU A 21 -16.81 -5.92 9.98
N ASN A 22 -17.85 -5.40 10.63
CA ASN A 22 -19.13 -6.08 10.75
C ASN A 22 -19.84 -6.23 9.39
N LEU A 23 -19.76 -5.21 8.51
CA LEU A 23 -20.28 -5.32 7.14
C LEU A 23 -19.57 -6.43 6.36
N LEU A 24 -18.25 -6.49 6.40
CA LEU A 24 -17.49 -7.55 5.73
C LEU A 24 -17.81 -8.93 6.32
N THR A 25 -17.97 -9.05 7.63
CA THR A 25 -18.39 -10.31 8.28
C THR A 25 -19.77 -10.74 7.80
N THR A 26 -20.70 -9.80 7.63
CA THR A 26 -22.04 -10.10 7.11
C THR A 26 -21.98 -10.61 5.67
N VAL A 27 -21.20 -9.94 4.79
CA VAL A 27 -21.00 -10.39 3.40
C VAL A 27 -20.36 -11.78 3.36
N SER A 28 -19.33 -12.03 4.18
CA SER A 28 -18.70 -13.34 4.31
C SER A 28 -19.70 -14.43 4.74
N SER A 29 -20.56 -14.13 5.70
CA SER A 29 -21.60 -15.09 6.16
C SER A 29 -22.59 -15.45 5.06
N PHE A 30 -23.03 -14.48 4.27
CA PHE A 30 -23.92 -14.75 3.12
C PHE A 30 -23.20 -15.53 2.03
N SER A 31 -21.93 -15.20 1.74
CA SER A 31 -21.17 -15.92 0.72
C SER A 31 -20.99 -17.41 1.04
N ILE A 32 -20.83 -17.75 2.32
CA ILE A 32 -20.80 -19.15 2.79
C ILE A 32 -22.16 -19.84 2.54
N LEU A 33 -23.26 -19.19 2.91
CA LEU A 33 -24.60 -19.74 2.72
C LEU A 33 -24.96 -19.96 1.24
N GLU A 34 -24.44 -19.10 0.36
CA GLU A 34 -24.65 -19.17 -1.09
C GLU A 34 -23.62 -20.06 -1.81
N ASN A 35 -22.67 -20.66 -1.07
CA ASN A 35 -21.52 -21.42 -1.60
C ASN A 35 -20.68 -20.60 -2.60
N ALA A 36 -20.56 -19.27 -2.37
CA ALA A 36 -19.82 -18.34 -3.19
C ALA A 36 -18.36 -18.20 -2.70
N SER A 37 -17.57 -19.27 -2.84
CA SER A 37 -16.19 -19.33 -2.28
C SER A 37 -15.28 -18.19 -2.74
N ARG A 38 -15.46 -17.68 -3.96
CA ARG A 38 -14.69 -16.52 -4.45
C ARG A 38 -15.03 -15.26 -3.65
N THR A 39 -16.29 -15.01 -3.36
CA THR A 39 -16.76 -13.87 -2.57
C THR A 39 -16.28 -13.97 -1.12
N GLU A 40 -16.32 -15.18 -0.55
CA GLU A 40 -15.82 -15.46 0.78
C GLU A 40 -14.32 -15.12 0.90
N ASN A 41 -13.50 -15.61 -0.02
CA ASN A 41 -12.06 -15.35 -0.04
C ASN A 41 -11.75 -13.85 -0.16
N ILE A 42 -12.34 -13.15 -1.13
CA ILE A 42 -12.15 -11.71 -1.31
C ILE A 42 -12.55 -10.93 -0.07
N THR A 43 -13.68 -11.30 0.56
CA THR A 43 -14.16 -10.61 1.76
C THR A 43 -13.21 -10.82 2.95
N ALA A 44 -12.63 -12.01 3.08
CA ALA A 44 -11.64 -12.30 4.12
C ALA A 44 -10.34 -11.48 3.91
N GLU A 45 -9.86 -11.41 2.68
CA GLU A 45 -8.70 -10.59 2.30
C GLU A 45 -8.95 -9.10 2.57
N MET A 46 -10.10 -8.56 2.15
CA MET A 46 -10.51 -7.18 2.44
C MET A 46 -10.57 -6.89 3.94
N ALA A 47 -11.09 -7.84 4.74
CA ALA A 47 -11.12 -7.68 6.19
C ALA A 47 -9.72 -7.66 6.80
N SER A 48 -8.76 -8.41 6.25
CA SER A 48 -7.36 -8.42 6.67
C SER A 48 -6.69 -7.07 6.38
N VAL A 49 -6.79 -6.58 5.15
CA VAL A 49 -6.23 -5.30 4.72
C VAL A 49 -6.85 -4.14 5.52
N LEU A 50 -8.19 -4.13 5.67
CA LEU A 50 -8.87 -3.09 6.44
C LEU A 50 -8.44 -3.09 7.91
N ARG A 51 -8.26 -4.27 8.51
CA ARG A 51 -7.79 -4.39 9.90
C ARG A 51 -6.40 -3.81 10.06
N TYR A 52 -5.51 -4.11 9.12
CA TYR A 52 -4.17 -3.55 9.07
C TYR A 52 -4.19 -2.01 8.99
N TYR A 53 -4.98 -1.43 8.09
CA TYR A 53 -5.10 0.03 7.94
C TYR A 53 -5.68 0.72 9.17
N LEU A 54 -6.61 0.07 9.87
CA LEU A 54 -7.32 0.66 11.00
C LEU A 54 -6.68 0.35 12.35
N ASP A 55 -5.74 -0.58 12.41
CA ASP A 55 -5.04 -0.98 13.64
C ASP A 55 -3.74 -0.19 13.79
N ASN A 56 -3.88 1.08 14.20
CA ASN A 56 -2.75 1.99 14.41
C ASN A 56 -2.08 1.81 15.79
N SER A 57 -2.10 0.62 16.37
CA SER A 57 -1.51 0.35 17.69
C SER A 57 0.03 0.40 17.67
N SER A 58 0.63 0.11 16.53
CA SER A 58 2.09 0.20 16.32
C SER A 58 2.39 1.27 15.28
N GLU A 59 3.36 2.14 15.58
CA GLU A 59 3.85 3.15 14.61
C GLU A 59 4.82 2.54 13.59
N VAL A 60 5.45 1.41 13.96
CA VAL A 60 6.40 0.66 13.12
C VAL A 60 6.08 -0.82 13.10
N ILE A 61 6.32 -1.45 11.97
CA ILE A 61 6.13 -2.88 11.74
C ILE A 61 7.34 -3.48 11.01
N SER A 62 7.38 -4.79 10.82
CA SER A 62 8.39 -5.40 9.97
C SER A 62 8.07 -5.22 8.49
N LEU A 63 9.11 -5.16 7.67
CA LEU A 63 8.97 -5.10 6.21
C LEU A 63 8.15 -6.28 5.67
N SER A 64 8.38 -7.48 6.18
CA SER A 64 7.63 -8.68 5.78
C SER A 64 6.13 -8.60 6.13
N GLU A 65 5.75 -7.95 7.23
CA GLU A 65 4.34 -7.75 7.59
C GLU A 65 3.67 -6.78 6.61
N GLU A 66 4.31 -5.68 6.26
CA GLU A 66 3.76 -4.74 5.26
C GLU A 66 3.65 -5.38 3.89
N LEU A 67 4.70 -6.08 3.42
CA LEU A 67 4.67 -6.76 2.13
C LEU A 67 3.55 -7.79 2.03
N LYS A 68 3.30 -8.54 3.10
CA LYS A 68 2.18 -9.48 3.17
C LYS A 68 0.81 -8.80 3.00
N GLN A 69 0.61 -7.61 3.58
CA GLN A 69 -0.64 -6.87 3.39
C GLN A 69 -0.76 -6.31 1.97
N ILE A 70 0.35 -5.91 1.39
CA ILE A 70 0.43 -5.48 -0.01
C ILE A 70 0.06 -6.64 -0.94
N GLU A 71 0.57 -7.86 -0.71
CA GLU A 71 0.21 -9.05 -1.49
C GLU A 71 -1.29 -9.34 -1.40
N CYS A 72 -1.90 -9.30 -0.21
CA CYS A 72 -3.35 -9.45 -0.04
C CYS A 72 -4.13 -8.40 -0.86
N TYR A 73 -3.70 -7.15 -0.82
CA TYR A 73 -4.32 -6.08 -1.61
C TYR A 73 -4.19 -6.31 -3.12
N LEU A 74 -3.00 -6.68 -3.60
CA LEU A 74 -2.75 -6.96 -5.01
C LEU A 74 -3.53 -8.18 -5.51
N ASP A 75 -3.75 -9.20 -4.67
CA ASP A 75 -4.59 -10.36 -4.99
C ASP A 75 -6.06 -9.96 -5.18
N ILE A 76 -6.59 -9.06 -4.34
CA ILE A 76 -7.93 -8.50 -4.51
C ILE A 76 -8.04 -7.78 -5.86
N LEU A 77 -7.08 -6.89 -6.17
CA LEU A 77 -7.08 -6.14 -7.42
C LEU A 77 -6.93 -7.06 -8.64
N ARG A 78 -6.06 -8.06 -8.59
CA ARG A 78 -5.89 -9.04 -9.67
C ARG A 78 -7.19 -9.75 -9.99
N GLN A 79 -7.94 -10.15 -8.97
CA GLN A 79 -9.24 -10.79 -9.15
C GLN A 79 -10.32 -9.83 -9.68
N GLN A 80 -10.29 -8.57 -9.24
CA GLN A 80 -11.25 -7.55 -9.66
C GLN A 80 -11.05 -7.13 -11.12
N TYR A 81 -9.82 -7.08 -11.59
CA TYR A 81 -9.46 -6.54 -12.91
C TYR A 81 -9.06 -7.61 -13.92
N ASP A 82 -9.63 -8.83 -13.83
CA ASP A 82 -9.48 -9.91 -14.81
C ASP A 82 -8.02 -10.21 -15.19
N ASN A 83 -7.15 -10.31 -14.19
CA ASN A 83 -5.71 -10.56 -14.35
C ASN A 83 -4.99 -9.55 -15.29
N ARG A 84 -5.43 -8.30 -15.31
CA ARG A 84 -4.67 -7.22 -15.97
C ARG A 84 -3.46 -6.81 -15.16
N LEU A 85 -3.50 -7.02 -13.85
CA LEU A 85 -2.41 -6.81 -12.91
C LEU A 85 -1.77 -8.16 -12.56
N GLU A 86 -0.48 -8.28 -12.85
CA GLU A 86 0.39 -9.31 -12.29
C GLU A 86 1.35 -8.67 -11.29
N TYR A 87 1.86 -9.42 -10.34
CA TYR A 87 2.86 -8.91 -9.41
C TYR A 87 3.86 -9.97 -8.99
N ARG A 88 5.03 -9.53 -8.57
CA ARG A 88 6.08 -10.36 -7.97
C ARG A 88 6.67 -9.62 -6.79
N VAL A 89 6.72 -10.28 -5.65
CA VAL A 89 7.31 -9.75 -4.43
C VAL A 89 8.50 -10.62 -4.06
N TYR A 90 9.64 -9.99 -3.93
CA TYR A 90 10.85 -10.62 -3.42
C TYR A 90 11.34 -9.84 -2.20
N CYS A 91 11.59 -10.56 -1.11
CA CYS A 91 12.16 -10.00 0.10
C CYS A 91 13.34 -10.87 0.55
N GLN A 92 14.50 -10.31 0.53
CA GLN A 92 15.70 -10.97 1.03
C GLN A 92 15.55 -11.25 2.53
N LYS A 93 15.91 -12.44 2.99
CA LYS A 93 15.68 -12.91 4.37
C LYS A 93 16.28 -11.98 5.43
N GLU A 94 17.41 -11.36 5.11
CA GLU A 94 18.13 -10.46 5.98
C GLU A 94 17.36 -9.17 6.29
N VAL A 95 16.44 -8.75 5.40
CA VAL A 95 15.64 -7.54 5.56
C VAL A 95 14.19 -7.78 5.94
N GLU A 96 13.73 -9.02 6.04
CA GLU A 96 12.35 -9.35 6.43
C GLU A 96 11.91 -8.66 7.74
N LYS A 97 12.83 -8.59 8.71
CA LYS A 97 12.57 -8.01 10.03
C LYS A 97 12.91 -6.53 10.14
N GLN A 98 13.38 -5.90 9.05
CA GLN A 98 13.65 -4.47 9.00
C GLN A 98 12.40 -3.71 9.47
N LYS A 99 12.58 -2.79 10.41
CA LYS A 99 11.48 -1.94 10.89
C LYS A 99 11.25 -0.81 9.91
N ILE A 100 9.99 -0.58 9.58
CA ILE A 100 9.52 0.51 8.72
C ILE A 100 8.27 1.15 9.35
N PRO A 101 7.96 2.41 9.04
CA PRO A 101 6.70 3.00 9.45
C PRO A 101 5.52 2.19 8.88
N ILE A 102 4.48 2.00 9.67
CA ILE A 102 3.24 1.36 9.19
C ILE A 102 2.69 2.13 7.98
N ILE A 103 2.20 1.43 6.97
CA ILE A 103 1.73 2.02 5.70
C ILE A 103 2.87 2.85 5.06
N GLY A 104 4.11 2.35 5.14
CA GLY A 104 5.29 3.04 4.63
C GLY A 104 5.53 2.79 3.14
N ILE A 105 5.12 1.63 2.62
CA ILE A 105 5.29 1.24 1.22
C ILE A 105 3.96 1.28 0.47
N PHE A 106 2.88 0.96 1.13
CA PHE A 106 1.55 0.77 0.56
C PHE A 106 1.08 1.96 -0.33
N PRO A 107 1.22 3.26 0.05
CA PRO A 107 0.78 4.37 -0.78
C PRO A 107 1.49 4.44 -2.14
N PHE A 108 2.74 4.01 -2.18
CA PHE A 108 3.51 3.97 -3.43
C PHE A 108 3.07 2.82 -4.34
N VAL A 109 2.65 1.69 -3.77
CA VAL A 109 2.03 0.58 -4.50
C VAL A 109 0.70 1.01 -5.11
N GLU A 110 -0.19 1.66 -4.31
CA GLU A 110 -1.45 2.22 -4.81
C GLU A 110 -1.18 3.17 -5.98
N GLN A 111 -0.27 4.11 -5.80
CA GLN A 111 0.06 5.09 -6.82
C GLN A 111 0.49 4.43 -8.15
N LEU A 112 1.41 3.46 -8.09
CA LEU A 112 1.89 2.78 -9.30
C LEU A 112 0.78 1.97 -9.99
N VAL A 113 -0.07 1.28 -9.23
CA VAL A 113 -1.14 0.46 -9.78
C VAL A 113 -2.27 1.33 -10.34
N ASP A 114 -2.73 2.32 -9.59
CA ASP A 114 -3.85 3.17 -10.00
C ASP A 114 -3.51 3.95 -11.27
N PHE A 115 -2.36 4.60 -11.30
CA PHE A 115 -1.96 5.40 -12.47
C PHE A 115 -1.45 4.56 -13.63
N GLY A 116 -0.69 3.51 -13.33
CA GLY A 116 -0.01 2.75 -14.38
C GLY A 116 -0.87 1.66 -15.02
N ILE A 117 -1.89 1.16 -14.36
CA ILE A 117 -2.70 0.04 -14.84
C ILE A 117 -4.19 0.40 -14.88
N LEU A 118 -4.75 0.90 -13.77
CA LEU A 118 -6.19 1.05 -13.63
C LEU A 118 -6.71 2.24 -14.45
N ALA A 119 -6.10 3.40 -14.34
CA ALA A 119 -6.51 4.61 -15.06
C ALA A 119 -6.41 4.45 -16.59
N GLY A 120 -5.36 3.75 -17.08
CA GLY A 120 -5.12 3.54 -18.50
C GLY A 120 -5.76 2.28 -19.08
N HIS A 121 -6.40 1.42 -18.28
CA HIS A 121 -6.87 0.09 -18.66
C HIS A 121 -5.78 -0.82 -19.26
N PHE A 122 -4.52 -0.59 -18.90
CA PHE A 122 -3.38 -1.35 -19.39
C PHE A 122 -3.20 -2.69 -18.65
N ARG A 123 -2.36 -3.55 -19.22
CA ARG A 123 -1.85 -4.73 -18.53
C ARG A 123 -0.44 -4.44 -18.06
N GLY A 124 -0.09 -4.92 -16.87
CA GLY A 124 1.26 -4.72 -16.35
C GLY A 124 1.61 -5.66 -15.22
N THR A 125 2.89 -5.65 -14.90
CA THR A 125 3.47 -6.40 -13.80
C THR A 125 4.15 -5.44 -12.83
N LEU A 126 3.76 -5.49 -11.57
CA LEU A 126 4.42 -4.78 -10.49
C LEU A 126 5.48 -5.70 -9.86
N TYR A 127 6.71 -5.24 -9.83
CA TYR A 127 7.82 -5.88 -9.12
C TYR A 127 8.07 -5.12 -7.82
N ILE A 128 8.24 -5.85 -6.73
CA ILE A 128 8.62 -5.32 -5.43
C ILE A 128 9.83 -6.13 -4.95
N ASP A 129 10.99 -5.48 -4.93
CA ASP A 129 12.24 -6.11 -4.54
C ASP A 129 12.81 -5.43 -3.30
N ALA A 130 13.04 -6.19 -2.24
CA ALA A 130 13.63 -5.72 -1.00
C ALA A 130 14.93 -6.45 -0.70
N GLU A 131 16.03 -5.70 -0.63
CA GLU A 131 17.38 -6.25 -0.50
C GLU A 131 18.22 -5.51 0.54
N LYS A 132 19.15 -6.24 1.17
CA LYS A 132 20.22 -5.63 1.94
C LYS A 132 21.32 -5.13 0.99
N LYS A 133 21.68 -3.88 1.15
CA LYS A 133 22.89 -3.28 0.55
C LYS A 133 23.76 -2.81 1.71
N GLU A 134 25.04 -2.95 1.63
CA GLU A 134 26.03 -2.58 2.67
C GLU A 134 25.41 -2.13 4.01
N ASP A 135 25.10 -0.83 4.16
CA ASP A 135 24.58 -0.23 5.39
C ASP A 135 23.08 0.13 5.34
N PHE A 136 22.36 -0.24 4.26
CA PHE A 136 20.95 0.10 4.13
C PHE A 136 20.11 -1.04 3.55
N CYS A 137 18.82 -1.00 3.86
CA CYS A 137 17.80 -1.78 3.20
C CYS A 137 17.26 -0.99 2.01
N LYS A 138 17.28 -1.58 0.83
CA LYS A 138 16.75 -1.00 -0.40
C LYS A 138 15.46 -1.71 -0.80
N VAL A 139 14.37 -0.96 -0.94
CA VAL A 139 13.12 -1.44 -1.52
C VAL A 139 12.91 -0.75 -2.85
N VAL A 140 12.68 -1.52 -3.90
CA VAL A 140 12.41 -1.03 -5.26
C VAL A 140 11.02 -1.49 -5.66
N LEU A 141 10.17 -0.57 -6.05
CA LEU A 141 8.87 -0.81 -6.65
C LEU A 141 8.99 -0.44 -8.12
N GLN A 142 8.78 -1.37 -9.03
CA GLN A 142 8.89 -1.14 -10.47
C GLN A 142 7.64 -1.65 -11.18
N LEU A 143 7.00 -0.79 -11.94
CA LEU A 143 5.85 -1.16 -12.77
C LEU A 143 6.27 -1.26 -14.24
N GLU A 144 6.06 -2.43 -14.83
CA GLU A 144 6.15 -2.66 -16.27
C GLU A 144 4.73 -2.76 -16.84
N SER A 145 4.35 -1.85 -17.73
CA SER A 145 3.02 -1.83 -18.35
C SER A 145 3.10 -1.67 -19.85
N SER A 146 2.27 -2.40 -20.58
CA SER A 146 2.23 -2.44 -22.04
C SER A 146 1.78 -1.13 -22.71
N GLY A 147 1.26 -0.17 -21.93
CA GLY A 147 0.71 1.09 -22.43
C GLY A 147 1.41 2.36 -21.93
N LEU A 148 2.40 2.20 -21.05
CA LEU A 148 3.15 3.33 -20.49
C LEU A 148 4.17 3.87 -21.50
N SER A 149 3.78 4.88 -22.26
CA SER A 149 4.75 5.81 -22.83
C SER A 149 5.02 6.90 -21.80
N VAL A 150 6.29 7.24 -21.64
CA VAL A 150 6.86 8.18 -20.65
C VAL A 150 6.19 9.58 -20.62
N GLY A 151 5.27 9.87 -21.51
CA GLY A 151 4.55 11.14 -21.63
C GLY A 151 3.20 11.25 -20.92
N HIS A 152 2.65 10.16 -20.37
CA HIS A 152 1.30 10.17 -19.80
C HIS A 152 1.25 10.46 -18.28
N PHE A 153 2.37 10.43 -17.60
CA PHE A 153 2.45 10.66 -16.15
C PHE A 153 2.31 12.14 -15.71
N GLY A 154 2.22 13.09 -16.63
CA GLY A 154 2.35 14.51 -16.30
C GLY A 154 1.20 15.44 -16.65
N ALA A 155 0.17 15.02 -17.38
CA ALA A 155 -0.68 16.01 -18.04
C ALA A 155 -2.16 16.10 -17.61
N ASP A 156 -2.76 15.05 -17.02
CA ASP A 156 -4.23 15.07 -16.81
C ASP A 156 -4.71 14.48 -15.46
N ILE A 157 -3.89 14.52 -14.40
CA ILE A 157 -4.33 14.03 -13.09
C ILE A 157 -4.88 15.19 -12.29
N THR A 158 -6.19 15.40 -12.35
CA THR A 158 -6.94 16.33 -11.52
C THR A 158 -6.87 16.01 -10.01
N ASP A 159 -6.33 14.84 -9.64
CA ASP A 159 -6.07 14.39 -8.27
C ASP A 159 -4.58 14.37 -7.88
N GLY A 160 -3.72 15.06 -8.62
CA GLY A 160 -2.28 15.17 -8.30
C GLY A 160 -1.99 15.67 -6.88
N ASN A 161 -2.92 16.43 -6.29
CA ASN A 161 -2.85 16.86 -4.90
C ASN A 161 -2.96 15.69 -3.90
N PHE A 162 -3.74 14.65 -4.21
CA PHE A 162 -3.93 13.52 -3.29
C PHE A 162 -2.70 12.61 -3.24
N ALA A 163 -2.15 12.24 -4.39
CA ALA A 163 -0.93 11.43 -4.46
C ALA A 163 0.28 12.16 -3.83
N GLN A 164 0.45 13.45 -4.09
CA GLN A 164 1.48 14.27 -3.46
C GLN A 164 1.29 14.40 -1.95
N MET A 165 0.05 14.51 -1.48
CA MET A 165 -0.26 14.60 -0.04
C MET A 165 0.04 13.26 0.67
N GLN A 166 -0.30 12.13 0.06
CA GLN A 166 0.03 10.80 0.60
C GLN A 166 1.55 10.58 0.64
N GLU A 167 2.26 10.97 -0.40
CA GLU A 167 3.73 10.90 -0.44
C GLU A 167 4.36 11.76 0.66
N GLN A 168 3.90 12.98 0.86
CA GLN A 168 4.39 13.87 1.92
C GLN A 168 4.14 13.30 3.32
N ASP A 169 2.96 12.73 3.57
CA ASP A 169 2.65 12.12 4.86
C ASP A 169 3.48 10.85 5.11
N THR A 170 3.74 10.07 4.08
CA THR A 170 4.64 8.91 4.17
C THR A 170 6.07 9.35 4.46
N ARG A 171 6.58 10.37 3.76
CA ARG A 171 7.92 10.94 4.03
C ARG A 171 8.06 11.44 5.48
N LYS A 172 7.05 12.11 6.04
CA LYS A 172 7.05 12.55 7.44
C LYS A 172 7.13 11.39 8.43
N ARG A 173 6.47 10.24 8.12
CA ARG A 173 6.58 9.04 8.95
C ARG A 173 7.99 8.46 8.92
N TYR A 174 8.62 8.39 7.75
CA TYR A 174 10.01 7.97 7.61
C TYR A 174 10.96 8.94 8.34
N GLU A 175 10.75 10.26 8.20
CA GLU A 175 11.56 11.28 8.88
C GLU A 175 11.47 11.17 10.41
N ARG A 176 10.29 10.83 10.95
CA ARG A 176 10.11 10.62 12.39
C ARG A 176 10.85 9.38 12.88
N GLU A 177 10.91 8.30 12.09
CA GLU A 177 11.55 7.05 12.49
C GLU A 177 13.06 7.04 12.23
N PHE A 178 13.51 7.57 11.11
CA PHE A 178 14.89 7.49 10.64
C PHE A 178 15.61 8.85 10.61
N GLY A 179 14.97 9.93 11.01
CA GLY A 179 15.54 11.27 10.92
C GLY A 179 15.75 11.67 9.45
N LYS A 180 17.01 11.96 9.08
CA LYS A 180 17.40 12.29 7.71
C LYS A 180 18.13 11.15 6.98
N ASP A 181 18.25 9.99 7.64
CA ASP A 181 19.04 8.87 7.14
C ASP A 181 18.23 7.94 6.22
N PHE A 182 17.22 8.46 5.55
CA PHE A 182 16.45 7.73 4.53
C PHE A 182 16.39 8.51 3.22
N GLU A 183 16.19 7.79 2.14
CA GLU A 183 15.96 8.37 0.81
C GLU A 183 14.77 7.72 0.13
N ILE A 184 13.91 8.54 -0.45
CA ILE A 184 12.81 8.07 -1.31
C ILE A 184 12.91 8.82 -2.63
N THR A 185 13.11 8.10 -3.71
CA THR A 185 13.08 8.61 -5.08
C THR A 185 11.88 8.04 -5.81
N ALA A 186 11.12 8.88 -6.48
CA ALA A 186 9.92 8.51 -7.21
C ALA A 186 10.02 8.98 -8.67
N ASP A 187 10.25 8.03 -9.55
CA ASP A 187 10.14 8.18 -10.99
C ASP A 187 8.78 7.62 -11.46
N PRO A 188 8.31 7.94 -12.66
CA PRO A 188 6.97 7.58 -13.11
C PRO A 188 6.58 6.10 -12.93
N ASN A 189 7.50 5.18 -13.12
CA ASN A 189 7.26 3.74 -13.05
C ASN A 189 8.20 3.00 -12.07
N VAL A 190 9.05 3.75 -11.36
CA VAL A 190 10.01 3.17 -10.40
C VAL A 190 10.06 4.03 -9.15
N ILE A 191 9.83 3.43 -8.00
CA ILE A 191 10.00 4.07 -6.70
C ILE A 191 11.06 3.31 -5.93
N THR A 192 12.05 4.03 -5.40
CA THR A 192 13.10 3.45 -4.58
C THR A 192 13.07 4.04 -3.19
N ILE A 193 13.07 3.19 -2.17
CA ILE A 193 13.13 3.55 -0.76
C ILE A 193 14.41 2.96 -0.18
N GLN A 194 15.26 3.80 0.41
CA GLN A 194 16.48 3.39 1.09
C GLN A 194 16.40 3.82 2.55
N ILE A 195 16.58 2.89 3.45
CA ILE A 195 16.52 3.11 4.89
C ILE A 195 17.74 2.47 5.58
N PRO A 196 18.25 3.03 6.68
CA PRO A 196 19.36 2.43 7.40
C PRO A 196 19.06 0.99 7.77
N PHE A 197 19.99 0.07 7.52
CA PHE A 197 19.82 -1.31 7.93
C PHE A 197 19.98 -1.43 9.44
N GLN A 198 18.97 -1.98 10.09
CA GLN A 198 18.97 -2.21 11.53
C GLN A 198 19.19 -3.70 11.79
N GLU A 199 20.38 -4.07 12.25
CA GLU A 199 20.60 -5.42 12.78
C GLU A 199 19.81 -5.57 14.09
N ILE A 200 18.87 -6.51 14.09
CA ILE A 200 18.15 -6.89 15.32
C ILE A 200 19.15 -7.69 16.17
N LYS A 201 19.60 -7.07 17.28
CA LYS A 201 20.39 -7.74 18.30
C LYS A 201 19.56 -8.77 19.08
#